data_551109bb2182af87fd920579e73b773a
#
_entry.id   551109bb2182af87fd920579e73b773a
#
_cell.length_a   1.000
_cell.length_b   1.000
_cell.length_c   1.000
_cell.angle_alpha   90.00
_cell.angle_beta   90.00
_cell.angle_gamma   90.00
#
_symmetry.space_group_name_H-M   'P 1'
#
loop_
_entity.id
_entity.type
_entity.pdbx_description
1 polymer ?
#
loop_
_entity_poly.entity_id
_entity_poly.type
_entity_poly.pdbx_seq_one_letter_code
_entity_poly.pdbx_strand_id
1 'polypeptide(L)'
;DNGRSRGLGDVYKRQMSPSIKSFKSRLAWKDHFSQKLEDDFSIETTCLHKSFEKLRPLVPDHILLSAWENGETGFPFLDACMRYLRATGWINFRMRAMLMSFASYHLWLDWRASGQILAKFFTDYDPGIHWPQVQMQSGTTGINTVRMYNPIKQGIDQDPNATFIRTWVPAVSYTHLRAHETVH
;
A
#
# COMPACT_ATOMS: atom_id res chain seq x y z
N ASP A 1 -44.99 -21.84 -21.34
CA ASP A 1 -43.51 -22.03 -21.24
C ASP A 1 -42.75 -20.77 -20.89
N ASN A 2 -43.16 -20.10 -19.80
CA ASN A 2 -42.55 -18.81 -19.34
C ASN A 2 -41.80 -18.93 -18.02
N GLY A 3 -41.45 -20.13 -17.59
CA GLY A 3 -40.86 -20.34 -16.24
C GLY A 3 -39.34 -20.37 -16.15
N ARG A 4 -38.59 -20.59 -17.24
CA ARG A 4 -37.14 -20.82 -17.21
C ARG A 4 -36.29 -19.57 -17.39
N SER A 5 -36.82 -18.48 -17.92
CA SER A 5 -36.04 -17.24 -18.18
C SER A 5 -35.88 -16.33 -16.95
N ARG A 6 -36.76 -16.48 -15.94
CA ARG A 6 -36.70 -15.62 -14.73
C ARG A 6 -35.52 -15.98 -13.80
N GLY A 7 -35.09 -17.21 -13.74
CA GLY A 7 -34.04 -17.65 -12.82
C GLY A 7 -32.63 -17.15 -13.18
N LEU A 8 -32.27 -17.10 -14.46
CA LEU A 8 -30.95 -16.63 -14.92
C LEU A 8 -30.81 -15.10 -14.75
N GLY A 9 -31.87 -14.34 -15.04
CA GLY A 9 -31.87 -12.88 -14.84
C GLY A 9 -31.77 -12.50 -13.37
N ASP A 10 -32.40 -13.25 -12.47
CA ASP A 10 -32.33 -13.00 -11.02
C ASP A 10 -30.99 -13.41 -10.41
N VAL A 11 -30.38 -14.49 -10.90
CA VAL A 11 -29.00 -14.88 -10.52
C VAL A 11 -28.01 -13.84 -10.97
N TYR A 12 -28.11 -13.35 -12.20
CA TYR A 12 -27.26 -12.30 -12.74
C TYR A 12 -27.40 -10.96 -11.98
N LYS A 13 -28.64 -10.57 -11.66
CA LYS A 13 -28.92 -9.38 -10.84
C LYS A 13 -28.38 -9.52 -9.41
N ARG A 14 -28.47 -10.72 -8.80
CA ARG A 14 -27.90 -10.97 -7.46
C ARG A 14 -26.38 -10.95 -7.46
N GLN A 15 -25.72 -11.47 -8.49
CA GLN A 15 -24.26 -11.43 -8.61
C GLN A 15 -23.73 -10.04 -8.93
N MET A 16 -24.42 -9.27 -9.76
CA MET A 16 -24.06 -7.89 -10.10
C MET A 16 -24.28 -6.89 -8.96
N SER A 17 -25.26 -7.12 -8.11
CA SER A 17 -25.63 -6.18 -7.04
C SER A 17 -24.51 -5.91 -6.02
N PRO A 18 -23.81 -6.91 -5.46
CA PRO A 18 -22.68 -6.68 -4.55
C PRO A 18 -21.51 -5.93 -5.21
N SER A 19 -21.19 -6.28 -6.45
CA SER A 19 -20.10 -5.64 -7.20
C SER A 19 -20.41 -4.18 -7.51
N ILE A 20 -21.64 -3.88 -7.95
CA ILE A 20 -22.09 -2.49 -8.19
C ILE A 20 -22.10 -1.68 -6.90
N LYS A 21 -22.58 -2.26 -5.80
CA LYS A 21 -22.56 -1.61 -4.49
C LYS A 21 -21.14 -1.30 -4.03
N SER A 22 -20.23 -2.25 -4.20
CA SER A 22 -18.82 -2.07 -3.89
C SER A 22 -18.19 -0.97 -4.75
N PHE A 23 -18.47 -0.96 -6.06
CA PHE A 23 -17.97 0.07 -6.97
C PHE A 23 -18.47 1.47 -6.60
N LYS A 24 -19.79 1.63 -6.36
CA LYS A 24 -20.37 2.90 -5.91
C LYS A 24 -19.75 3.39 -4.59
N SER A 25 -19.51 2.48 -3.65
CA SER A 25 -18.82 2.81 -2.41
C SER A 25 -17.41 3.35 -2.66
N ARG A 26 -16.66 2.79 -3.62
CA ARG A 26 -15.31 3.27 -3.97
C ARG A 26 -15.34 4.66 -4.61
N LEU A 27 -16.32 4.94 -5.46
CA LEU A 27 -16.52 6.27 -6.03
C LEU A 27 -16.82 7.30 -4.94
N ALA A 28 -17.74 6.99 -4.03
CA ALA A 28 -18.06 7.88 -2.91
C ALA A 28 -16.84 8.17 -2.00
N TRP A 29 -15.98 7.16 -1.76
CA TRP A 29 -14.73 7.38 -1.04
C TRP A 29 -13.76 8.28 -1.80
N LYS A 30 -13.65 8.10 -3.13
CA LYS A 30 -12.84 8.99 -3.97
C LYS A 30 -13.31 10.43 -3.86
N ASP A 31 -14.60 10.67 -4.05
CA ASP A 31 -15.19 12.01 -3.98
C ASP A 31 -14.95 12.64 -2.59
N HIS A 32 -15.16 11.86 -1.51
CA HIS A 32 -14.89 12.32 -0.15
C HIS A 32 -13.44 12.77 0.06
N PHE A 33 -12.46 12.00 -0.42
CA PHE A 33 -11.05 12.36 -0.26
C PHE A 33 -10.66 13.56 -1.14
N SER A 34 -11.22 13.68 -2.35
CA SER A 34 -10.99 14.83 -3.22
C SER A 34 -11.54 16.10 -2.59
N GLN A 35 -12.77 16.09 -2.08
CA GLN A 35 -13.36 17.22 -1.36
C GLN A 35 -12.55 17.59 -0.11
N LYS A 36 -12.09 16.60 0.64
CA LYS A 36 -11.27 16.85 1.82
C LYS A 36 -9.96 17.57 1.49
N LEU A 37 -9.34 17.25 0.35
CA LEU A 37 -8.15 17.96 -0.10
C LEU A 37 -8.48 19.37 -0.59
N GLU A 38 -9.61 19.56 -1.29
CA GLU A 38 -10.09 20.88 -1.71
C GLU A 38 -10.39 21.80 -0.53
N ASP A 39 -10.93 21.25 0.56
CA ASP A 39 -11.20 21.99 1.79
C ASP A 39 -9.93 22.35 2.56
N ASP A 40 -8.90 21.50 2.52
CA ASP A 40 -7.66 21.70 3.26
C ASP A 40 -6.43 21.16 2.49
N PHE A 41 -5.79 22.01 1.70
CA PHE A 41 -4.56 21.69 0.96
C PHE A 41 -3.37 21.37 1.88
N SER A 42 -3.43 21.75 3.15
CA SER A 42 -2.33 21.47 4.08
C SER A 42 -2.11 19.96 4.32
N ILE A 43 -3.07 19.12 3.97
CA ILE A 43 -2.97 17.65 4.03
C ILE A 43 -1.75 17.11 3.27
N GLU A 44 -1.30 17.80 2.24
CA GLU A 44 -0.11 17.39 1.48
C GLU A 44 1.21 17.63 2.24
N THR A 45 1.21 18.54 3.20
CA THR A 45 2.44 19.01 3.85
C THR A 45 2.43 18.93 5.36
N THR A 46 1.25 18.86 5.98
CA THR A 46 1.09 18.80 7.44
C THR A 46 0.36 17.54 7.88
N CYS A 47 0.64 17.07 9.09
CA CYS A 47 -0.08 15.94 9.65
C CYS A 47 -1.55 16.28 9.89
N LEU A 48 -2.46 15.37 9.52
CA LEU A 48 -3.88 15.51 9.82
C LEU A 48 -4.14 15.70 11.31
N HIS A 49 -3.33 15.09 12.15
CA HIS A 49 -3.35 15.34 13.58
C HIS A 49 -2.05 16.03 14.01
N LYS A 50 -2.15 17.29 14.41
CA LYS A 50 -1.00 18.19 14.71
C LYS A 50 -0.02 17.64 15.76
N SER A 51 -0.45 16.79 16.68
CA SER A 51 0.44 16.20 17.68
C SER A 51 1.51 15.28 17.08
N PHE A 52 1.35 14.84 15.83
CA PHE A 52 2.30 13.97 15.15
C PHE A 52 3.30 14.70 14.26
N GLU A 53 3.25 16.05 14.18
CA GLU A 53 4.14 16.86 13.34
C GLU A 53 5.63 16.65 13.62
N LYS A 54 5.98 16.31 14.84
CA LYS A 54 7.37 16.09 15.27
C LYS A 54 7.65 14.64 15.66
N LEU A 55 6.80 13.71 15.22
CA LEU A 55 6.93 12.32 15.59
C LEU A 55 8.19 11.68 15.00
N ARG A 56 8.55 12.06 13.78
CA ARG A 56 9.72 11.56 13.05
C ARG A 56 10.61 12.69 12.59
N PRO A 57 11.93 12.46 12.40
CA PRO A 57 12.83 13.46 11.85
C PRO A 57 12.37 13.92 10.46
N LEU A 58 12.25 15.23 10.24
CA LEU A 58 11.88 15.77 8.91
C LEU A 58 12.98 15.54 7.87
N VAL A 59 14.24 15.54 8.30
CA VAL A 59 15.37 15.18 7.47
C VAL A 59 15.51 13.65 7.51
N PRO A 60 15.23 12.97 6.43
CA PRO A 60 15.28 11.51 6.40
C PRO A 60 16.72 11.01 6.48
N ASP A 61 16.92 9.83 7.04
CA ASP A 61 18.13 9.06 6.81
C ASP A 61 18.19 8.66 5.33
N HIS A 62 19.14 9.25 4.60
CA HIS A 62 19.28 9.07 3.15
C HIS A 62 19.68 7.65 2.76
N ILE A 63 20.40 6.94 3.64
CA ILE A 63 20.80 5.54 3.39
C ILE A 63 19.55 4.65 3.45
N LEU A 64 18.76 4.78 4.51
CA LEU A 64 17.53 4.00 4.67
C LEU A 64 16.47 4.35 3.61
N LEU A 65 16.32 5.64 3.31
CA LEU A 65 15.38 6.10 2.28
C LEU A 65 15.77 5.56 0.90
N SER A 66 17.06 5.64 0.53
CA SER A 66 17.58 5.13 -0.74
C SER A 66 17.47 3.61 -0.84
N ALA A 67 17.79 2.87 0.23
CA ALA A 67 17.62 1.42 0.25
C ALA A 67 16.16 1.02 0.04
N TRP A 68 15.23 1.73 0.68
CA TRP A 68 13.80 1.49 0.51
C TRP A 68 13.33 1.84 -0.91
N GLU A 69 13.72 3.00 -1.44
CA GLU A 69 13.36 3.47 -2.79
C GLU A 69 13.87 2.50 -3.88
N ASN A 70 15.06 1.91 -3.67
CA ASN A 70 15.66 1.00 -4.63
C ASN A 70 15.22 -0.47 -4.46
N GLY A 71 14.47 -0.79 -3.41
CA GLY A 71 14.12 -2.17 -3.07
C GLY A 71 15.34 -2.99 -2.68
N GLU A 72 16.12 -2.47 -1.74
CA GLU A 72 17.38 -3.01 -1.22
C GLU A 72 17.39 -3.04 0.31
N THR A 73 16.21 -3.23 0.91
CA THR A 73 16.03 -3.21 2.37
C THR A 73 16.45 -4.52 3.03
N GLY A 74 16.63 -5.58 2.26
CA GLY A 74 16.88 -6.93 2.78
C GLY A 74 15.61 -7.70 3.15
N PHE A 75 14.42 -7.15 2.90
CA PHE A 75 13.15 -7.84 3.04
C PHE A 75 12.65 -8.25 1.66
N PRO A 76 12.83 -9.52 1.24
CA PRO A 76 12.70 -9.91 -0.18
C PRO A 76 11.36 -9.58 -0.82
N PHE A 77 10.26 -9.80 -0.11
CA PHE A 77 8.92 -9.49 -0.63
C PHE A 77 8.67 -7.98 -0.75
N LEU A 78 9.14 -7.20 0.22
CA LEU A 78 9.06 -5.74 0.17
C LEU A 78 9.87 -5.19 -1.00
N ASP A 79 11.11 -5.67 -1.14
CA ASP A 79 12.03 -5.26 -2.20
C ASP A 79 11.48 -5.63 -3.58
N ALA A 80 10.91 -6.82 -3.73
CA ALA A 80 10.22 -7.24 -4.94
C ALA A 80 9.04 -6.31 -5.27
N CYS A 81 8.24 -5.92 -4.29
CA CYS A 81 7.12 -5.00 -4.47
C CYS A 81 7.60 -3.61 -4.93
N MET A 82 8.67 -3.09 -4.34
CA MET A 82 9.21 -1.78 -4.74
C MET A 82 9.79 -1.81 -6.14
N ARG A 83 10.58 -2.83 -6.50
CA ARG A 83 11.14 -3.00 -7.84
C ARG A 83 10.05 -3.17 -8.90
N TYR A 84 9.02 -3.96 -8.59
CA TYR A 84 7.86 -4.10 -9.45
C TYR A 84 7.15 -2.77 -9.67
N LEU A 85 6.89 -2.00 -8.60
CA LEU A 85 6.27 -0.68 -8.69
C LEU A 85 7.08 0.27 -9.57
N ARG A 86 8.39 0.34 -9.37
CA ARG A 86 9.28 1.20 -10.18
C ARG A 86 9.28 0.83 -11.66
N ALA A 87 9.19 -0.45 -11.98
CA ALA A 87 9.19 -0.93 -13.36
C ALA A 87 7.84 -0.76 -14.07
N THR A 88 6.73 -0.89 -13.33
CA THR A 88 5.37 -0.93 -13.93
C THR A 88 4.53 0.31 -13.66
N GLY A 89 4.89 1.09 -12.65
CA GLY A 89 4.12 2.27 -12.20
C GLY A 89 2.85 1.92 -11.44
N TRP A 90 2.58 0.63 -11.18
CA TRP A 90 1.37 0.21 -10.50
C TRP A 90 1.59 -0.97 -9.56
N ILE A 91 0.90 -0.96 -8.42
CA ILE A 91 0.83 -2.09 -7.50
C ILE A 91 -0.49 -2.05 -6.74
N ASN A 92 -1.00 -3.19 -6.29
CA ASN A 92 -2.26 -3.26 -5.58
C ASN A 92 -2.23 -2.53 -4.23
N PHE A 93 -3.42 -2.15 -3.74
CA PHE A 93 -3.57 -1.35 -2.53
C PHE A 93 -2.87 -1.94 -1.29
N ARG A 94 -2.97 -3.24 -1.07
CA ARG A 94 -2.35 -3.91 0.09
C ARG A 94 -0.83 -3.72 0.11
N MET A 95 -0.21 -3.84 -1.05
CA MET A 95 1.24 -3.65 -1.18
C MET A 95 1.64 -2.18 -1.04
N ARG A 96 0.84 -1.23 -1.56
CA ARG A 96 1.03 0.22 -1.32
C ARG A 96 1.05 0.53 0.18
N ALA A 97 0.06 0.00 0.90
CA ALA A 97 -0.05 0.15 2.34
C ALA A 97 1.15 -0.45 3.08
N MET A 98 1.63 -1.62 2.67
CA MET A 98 2.82 -2.26 3.25
C MET A 98 4.08 -1.43 3.00
N LEU A 99 4.31 -0.96 1.77
CA LEU A 99 5.48 -0.13 1.43
C LEU A 99 5.54 1.12 2.30
N MET A 100 4.41 1.84 2.43
CA MET A 100 4.35 3.06 3.25
C MET A 100 4.46 2.78 4.74
N SER A 101 3.78 1.74 5.23
CA SER A 101 3.88 1.30 6.63
C SER A 101 5.30 0.91 7.01
N PHE A 102 6.00 0.21 6.13
CA PHE A 102 7.40 -0.18 6.37
C PHE A 102 8.33 1.03 6.48
N ALA A 103 8.25 1.97 5.55
CA ALA A 103 9.02 3.21 5.59
C ALA A 103 8.80 3.95 6.92
N SER A 104 7.55 4.03 7.36
CA SER A 104 7.18 4.82 8.54
C SER A 104 7.47 4.13 9.88
N TYR A 105 7.29 2.81 9.99
CA TYR A 105 7.41 2.12 11.28
C TYR A 105 8.71 1.33 11.45
N HIS A 106 9.22 0.72 10.38
CA HIS A 106 10.44 -0.07 10.46
C HIS A 106 11.68 0.79 10.23
N LEU A 107 11.60 1.74 9.28
CA LEU A 107 12.71 2.65 8.98
C LEU A 107 12.61 3.99 9.70
N TRP A 108 11.49 4.26 10.37
CA TRP A 108 11.20 5.48 11.10
C TRP A 108 11.33 6.77 10.25
N LEU A 109 11.04 6.66 8.95
CA LEU A 109 11.10 7.79 8.02
C LEU A 109 9.82 8.65 8.12
N ASP A 110 9.98 9.96 7.94
CA ASP A 110 8.85 10.87 7.83
C ASP A 110 8.05 10.56 6.55
N TRP A 111 6.73 10.58 6.69
CA TRP A 111 5.80 10.21 5.63
C TRP A 111 5.91 11.11 4.40
N ARG A 112 6.35 12.37 4.56
CA ARG A 112 6.50 13.31 3.44
C ARG A 112 7.57 12.85 2.47
N ALA A 113 8.70 12.40 2.96
CA ALA A 113 9.80 11.94 2.12
C ALA A 113 9.42 10.67 1.34
N SER A 114 8.92 9.64 2.04
CA SER A 114 8.50 8.38 1.40
C SER A 114 7.25 8.55 0.54
N GLY A 115 6.30 9.39 0.96
CA GLY A 115 5.10 9.71 0.19
C GLY A 115 5.40 10.38 -1.14
N GLN A 116 6.35 11.33 -1.18
CA GLN A 116 6.78 11.97 -2.43
C GLN A 116 7.42 10.97 -3.41
N ILE A 117 8.20 10.02 -2.92
CA ILE A 117 8.77 8.97 -3.76
C ILE A 117 7.68 8.09 -4.37
N LEU A 118 6.72 7.64 -3.56
CA LEU A 118 5.60 6.84 -4.06
C LEU A 118 4.74 7.62 -5.06
N ALA A 119 4.50 8.92 -4.83
CA ALA A 119 3.76 9.78 -5.75
C ALA A 119 4.39 9.83 -7.14
N LYS A 120 5.73 9.81 -7.24
CA LYS A 120 6.45 9.79 -8.51
C LYS A 120 6.33 8.46 -9.25
N PHE A 121 6.16 7.36 -8.51
CA PHE A 121 6.10 6.03 -9.13
C PHE A 121 4.70 5.61 -9.56
N PHE A 122 3.64 6.13 -8.94
CA PHE A 122 2.28 5.75 -9.28
C PHE A 122 1.79 6.42 -10.57
N THR A 123 1.50 5.63 -11.60
CA THR A 123 0.89 6.13 -12.85
C THR A 123 -0.57 6.56 -12.66
N ASP A 124 -1.22 6.05 -11.61
CA ASP A 124 -2.58 6.39 -11.19
C ASP A 124 -2.59 7.35 -9.99
N TYR A 125 -1.56 8.19 -9.86
CA TYR A 125 -1.45 9.17 -8.79
C TYR A 125 -2.66 10.13 -8.80
N ASP A 126 -3.30 10.24 -7.64
CA ASP A 126 -4.37 11.19 -7.34
C ASP A 126 -4.07 11.79 -5.95
N PRO A 127 -3.77 13.08 -5.84
CA PRO A 127 -3.34 13.68 -4.57
C PRO A 127 -4.40 13.57 -3.48
N GLY A 128 -5.69 13.66 -3.83
CA GLY A 128 -6.79 13.53 -2.87
C GLY A 128 -6.85 12.15 -2.23
N ILE A 129 -6.45 11.10 -2.96
CA ILE A 129 -6.37 9.74 -2.41
C ILE A 129 -5.00 9.48 -1.78
N HIS A 130 -3.94 9.89 -2.44
CA HIS A 130 -2.57 9.55 -2.08
C HIS A 130 -2.20 10.05 -0.68
N TRP A 131 -2.32 11.34 -0.42
CA TRP A 131 -1.83 11.94 0.82
C TRP A 131 -2.59 11.48 2.07
N PRO A 132 -3.93 11.39 2.08
CA PRO A 132 -4.64 10.79 3.20
C PRO A 132 -4.24 9.33 3.45
N GLN A 133 -4.04 8.53 2.39
CA GLN A 133 -3.62 7.14 2.53
C GLN A 133 -2.20 7.02 3.07
N VAL A 134 -1.26 7.83 2.59
CA VAL A 134 0.11 7.92 3.13
C VAL A 134 0.08 8.22 4.62
N GLN A 135 -0.69 9.21 5.04
CA GLN A 135 -0.84 9.57 6.44
C GLN A 135 -1.52 8.49 7.29
N MET A 136 -2.55 7.82 6.73
CA MET A 136 -3.18 6.67 7.41
C MET A 136 -2.19 5.54 7.67
N GLN A 137 -1.37 5.20 6.68
CA GLN A 137 -0.40 4.11 6.80
C GLN A 137 0.82 4.48 7.65
N SER A 138 1.11 5.77 7.80
CA SER A 138 2.18 6.27 8.67
C SER A 138 1.72 6.54 10.11
N GLY A 139 0.41 6.46 10.38
CA GLY A 139 -0.16 6.66 11.71
C GLY A 139 -0.21 8.11 12.18
N THR A 140 -0.32 9.06 11.26
CA THR A 140 -0.33 10.51 11.57
C THR A 140 -1.72 11.14 11.53
N THR A 141 -2.78 10.33 11.38
CA THR A 141 -4.16 10.82 11.31
C THR A 141 -4.84 10.99 12.67
N GLY A 142 -4.36 10.30 13.70
CA GLY A 142 -4.98 10.31 15.03
C GLY A 142 -6.29 9.54 15.17
N ILE A 143 -6.87 9.08 14.07
CA ILE A 143 -8.19 8.44 14.02
C ILE A 143 -8.07 6.92 13.86
N ASN A 144 -7.06 6.48 13.12
CA ASN A 144 -6.92 5.07 12.76
C ASN A 144 -6.02 4.33 13.75
N THR A 145 -6.39 3.09 14.04
CA THR A 145 -5.50 2.16 14.76
C THR A 145 -4.21 1.98 13.96
N VAL A 146 -3.08 2.06 14.64
CA VAL A 146 -1.76 1.79 14.05
C VAL A 146 -1.74 0.40 13.41
N ARG A 147 -1.41 0.34 12.13
CA ARG A 147 -1.33 -0.91 11.37
C ARG A 147 0.09 -1.09 10.83
N MET A 148 0.89 -1.80 11.58
CA MET A 148 2.22 -2.17 11.14
C MET A 148 2.15 -3.48 10.36
N TYR A 149 2.51 -3.44 9.07
CA TYR A 149 2.57 -4.63 8.24
C TYR A 149 3.85 -5.41 8.54
N ASN A 150 3.73 -6.71 8.72
CA ASN A 150 4.88 -7.60 8.78
C ASN A 150 5.25 -8.05 7.36
N PRO A 151 6.37 -7.59 6.78
CA PRO A 151 6.73 -7.89 5.38
C PRO A 151 7.02 -9.37 5.15
N ILE A 152 7.53 -10.08 6.15
CA ILE A 152 7.78 -11.52 6.05
C ILE A 152 6.46 -12.28 5.96
N LYS A 153 5.53 -11.99 6.88
CA LYS A 153 4.20 -12.60 6.83
C LYS A 153 3.46 -12.28 5.53
N GLN A 154 3.57 -11.05 5.01
CA GLN A 154 2.97 -10.70 3.72
C GLN A 154 3.59 -11.51 2.58
N GLY A 155 4.90 -11.76 2.60
CA GLY A 155 5.55 -12.62 1.62
C GLY A 155 5.01 -14.04 1.64
N ILE A 156 4.91 -14.65 2.83
CA ILE A 156 4.37 -16.01 2.99
C ILE A 156 2.90 -16.09 2.51
N ASP A 157 2.08 -15.11 2.89
CA ASP A 157 0.64 -15.11 2.59
C ASP A 157 0.34 -14.82 1.11
N GLN A 158 1.15 -13.98 0.43
CA GLN A 158 0.85 -13.49 -0.91
C GLN A 158 1.70 -14.11 -2.03
N ASP A 159 2.86 -14.65 -1.67
CA ASP A 159 3.79 -15.32 -2.60
C ASP A 159 4.36 -16.60 -1.98
N PRO A 160 3.51 -17.58 -1.61
CA PRO A 160 3.92 -18.78 -0.86
C PRO A 160 4.99 -19.60 -1.58
N ASN A 161 5.04 -19.52 -2.90
CA ASN A 161 6.04 -20.21 -3.72
C ASN A 161 7.26 -19.34 -4.06
N ALA A 162 7.30 -18.11 -3.54
CA ALA A 162 8.34 -17.11 -3.81
C ALA A 162 8.58 -16.86 -5.33
N THR A 163 7.56 -17.04 -6.16
CA THR A 163 7.67 -16.84 -7.62
C THR A 163 7.85 -15.37 -7.95
N PHE A 164 7.06 -14.50 -7.33
CA PHE A 164 7.17 -13.06 -7.49
C PHE A 164 8.51 -12.52 -6.95
N ILE A 165 8.90 -12.98 -5.77
CA ILE A 165 10.21 -12.63 -5.17
C ILE A 165 11.34 -12.99 -6.11
N ARG A 166 11.39 -14.22 -6.61
CA ARG A 166 12.48 -14.66 -7.51
C ARG A 166 12.53 -13.87 -8.82
N THR A 167 11.38 -13.43 -9.32
CA THR A 167 11.30 -12.62 -10.54
C THR A 167 11.94 -11.24 -10.34
N TRP A 168 11.64 -10.59 -9.21
CA TRP A 168 12.03 -9.20 -8.99
C TRP A 168 13.28 -9.02 -8.13
N VAL A 169 13.68 -10.04 -7.40
CA VAL A 169 14.90 -10.08 -6.58
C VAL A 169 15.69 -11.37 -6.86
N PRO A 170 16.24 -11.54 -8.06
CA PRO A 170 16.87 -12.80 -8.45
C PRO A 170 18.12 -13.15 -7.62
N ALA A 171 18.74 -12.16 -6.96
CA ALA A 171 19.90 -12.37 -6.07
C ALA A 171 19.54 -13.06 -4.74
N VAL A 172 18.24 -13.21 -4.39
CA VAL A 172 17.82 -13.97 -3.22
C VAL A 172 18.02 -15.45 -3.51
N SER A 173 19.16 -15.99 -3.06
CA SER A 173 19.48 -17.39 -3.20
C SER A 173 18.50 -18.27 -2.37
N TYR A 174 18.23 -19.47 -2.86
CA TYR A 174 17.31 -20.47 -2.30
C TYR A 174 17.50 -20.75 -0.79
N THR A 175 18.67 -20.47 -0.24
CA THR A 175 19.03 -20.75 1.15
C THR A 175 18.25 -19.91 2.17
N HIS A 176 17.88 -18.69 1.85
CA HIS A 176 17.13 -17.82 2.79
C HIS A 176 15.63 -18.14 2.84
N LEU A 177 15.06 -18.69 1.79
CA LEU A 177 13.63 -19.04 1.76
C LEU A 177 13.35 -20.36 2.50
N ARG A 178 14.32 -21.28 2.55
CA ARG A 178 14.21 -22.55 3.30
C ARG A 178 14.44 -22.42 4.79
N ALA A 179 15.13 -21.40 5.26
CA ALA A 179 15.38 -21.20 6.68
C ALA A 179 14.11 -20.98 7.52
N HIS A 180 12.98 -20.66 6.87
CA HIS A 180 11.69 -20.52 7.55
C HIS A 180 10.85 -21.81 7.56
N GLU A 181 11.24 -22.86 6.83
CA GLU A 181 10.53 -24.14 6.85
C GLU A 181 10.96 -25.07 7.99
N THR A 182 12.01 -24.74 8.74
CA THR A 182 12.60 -25.64 9.76
C THR A 182 12.36 -25.20 11.20
N VAL A 183 11.46 -24.26 11.46
CA VAL A 183 11.05 -23.93 12.83
C VAL A 183 9.63 -24.45 13.04
N HIS A 184 9.55 -25.73 13.37
CA HIS A 184 8.41 -26.36 14.02
C HIS A 184 8.66 -26.46 15.51
#